data_49059574b78c0ad152eb2e86bd62bcb6
#
_entry.id   49059574b78c0ad152eb2e86bd62bcb6
#
_cell.length_a   1.000
_cell.length_b   1.000
_cell.length_c   1.000
_cell.angle_alpha   90.00
_cell.angle_beta   90.00
_cell.angle_gamma   90.00
#
_symmetry.space_group_name_H-M   'P 1'
#
loop_
_entity.id
_entity.type
_entity.pdbx_description
1 polymer ?
#
loop_
_entity_poly.entity_id
_entity_poly.type
_entity_poly.pdbx_seq_one_letter_code
_entity_poly.pdbx_strand_id
1 'polypeptide(L)'
;TPSVSVVPIEEFTLGELEPAIGIEIKYVSGLEGSNIMLLKRHDVKTIVEILMGTEISDEEFEFNDLTISAVCEVMNQMMGAASTALSDFLGRSVNISTPQSFTLDDLDQFEREHFQYDSGMVVVAKFMLSIENVLKSEFVNVMSVDLARELIAGFGVDLSDGEGKGAKSEEEVKPEPSTGGAKLSQEEIE
;
A
#
# COMPACT_ATOMS: atom_id res chain seq x y z
N THR A 1 2.37 -7.76 -8.55
CA THR A 1 2.04 -8.43 -7.28
C THR A 1 2.77 -7.67 -6.18
N PRO A 2 2.11 -7.25 -5.11
CA PRO A 2 2.79 -6.63 -3.97
C PRO A 2 3.73 -7.64 -3.32
N SER A 3 4.85 -7.16 -2.78
CA SER A 3 5.75 -7.95 -1.94
C SER A 3 5.62 -7.50 -0.50
N VAL A 4 5.61 -8.45 0.43
CA VAL A 4 5.52 -8.17 1.87
C VAL A 4 6.67 -8.87 2.57
N SER A 5 7.35 -8.16 3.44
CA SER A 5 8.42 -8.68 4.29
C SER A 5 8.26 -8.18 5.73
N VAL A 6 8.74 -8.97 6.67
CA VAL A 6 8.87 -8.55 8.07
C VAL A 6 10.36 -8.42 8.35
N VAL A 7 10.78 -7.26 8.75
CA VAL A 7 12.20 -6.95 8.98
C VAL A 7 12.39 -6.24 10.32
N PRO A 8 13.56 -6.39 10.97
CA PRO A 8 13.94 -5.50 12.06
C PRO A 8 13.94 -4.06 11.56
N ILE A 9 13.44 -3.13 12.36
CA ILE A 9 13.41 -1.73 11.93
C ILE A 9 14.82 -1.18 11.69
N GLU A 10 15.81 -1.67 12.44
CA GLU A 10 17.23 -1.35 12.28
C GLU A 10 17.79 -1.77 10.90
N GLU A 11 17.18 -2.79 10.27
CA GLU A 11 17.56 -3.26 8.94
C GLU A 11 16.75 -2.58 7.82
N PHE A 12 15.73 -1.81 8.20
CA PHE A 12 14.96 -1.04 7.23
C PHE A 12 15.82 0.10 6.67
N THR A 13 15.89 0.17 5.35
CA THR A 13 16.62 1.23 4.63
C THR A 13 15.72 1.83 3.57
N LEU A 14 15.85 3.13 3.36
CA LEU A 14 15.13 3.83 2.29
C LEU A 14 15.65 3.42 0.89
N GLY A 15 16.95 3.12 0.78
CA GLY A 15 17.55 2.70 -0.48
C GLY A 15 17.26 3.67 -1.61
N GLU A 16 16.62 3.17 -2.68
CA GLU A 16 16.25 3.98 -3.85
C GLU A 16 15.07 4.93 -3.61
N LEU A 17 14.47 4.93 -2.42
CA LEU A 17 13.40 5.86 -2.08
C LEU A 17 13.89 7.27 -1.75
N GLU A 18 15.18 7.44 -1.47
CA GLU A 18 15.73 8.76 -1.15
C GLU A 18 15.83 9.70 -2.37
N PRO A 19 15.47 10.98 -2.22
CA PRO A 19 14.76 11.58 -1.08
C PRO A 19 13.29 11.18 -1.05
N ALA A 20 12.76 10.94 0.15
CA ALA A 20 11.41 10.47 0.34
C ALA A 20 10.61 11.38 1.30
N ILE A 21 9.29 11.37 1.11
CA ILE A 21 8.34 11.92 2.08
C ILE A 21 7.54 10.77 2.70
N GLY A 22 7.37 10.81 4.01
CA GLY A 22 6.49 9.91 4.74
C GLY A 22 5.11 10.54 4.91
N ILE A 23 4.07 9.72 4.78
CA ILE A 23 2.70 10.11 5.08
C ILE A 23 2.12 9.09 6.04
N GLU A 24 1.90 9.52 7.29
CA GLU A 24 1.29 8.71 8.34
C GLU A 24 -0.22 8.88 8.33
N ILE A 25 -0.94 7.75 8.39
CA ILE A 25 -2.38 7.70 8.57
C ILE A 25 -2.66 6.72 9.70
N LYS A 26 -3.33 7.20 10.76
CA LYS A 26 -3.70 6.37 11.92
C LYS A 26 -5.08 5.81 11.76
N TYR A 27 -5.27 4.55 12.13
CA TYR A 27 -6.59 4.01 12.34
C TYR A 27 -7.13 4.54 13.67
N VAL A 28 -8.32 5.14 13.65
CA VAL A 28 -8.94 5.75 14.84
C VAL A 28 -10.14 4.97 15.35
N SER A 29 -10.62 4.00 14.57
CA SER A 29 -11.59 3.01 15.01
C SER A 29 -11.58 1.78 14.11
N GLY A 30 -11.96 0.64 14.66
CA GLY A 30 -12.07 -0.64 13.95
C GLY A 30 -10.76 -1.38 13.77
N LEU A 31 -9.65 -0.69 13.69
CA LEU A 31 -8.28 -1.18 13.71
C LEU A 31 -7.45 -0.26 14.60
N GLU A 32 -6.31 -0.74 15.08
CA GLU A 32 -5.40 0.03 15.90
C GLU A 32 -4.00 0.06 15.24
N GLY A 33 -3.38 1.24 15.20
CA GLY A 33 -2.03 1.44 14.66
C GLY A 33 -1.96 2.45 13.54
N SER A 34 -0.75 2.63 13.03
CA SER A 34 -0.42 3.56 11.96
C SER A 34 0.00 2.84 10.70
N ASN A 35 -0.41 3.41 9.59
CA ASN A 35 0.00 3.04 8.25
C ASN A 35 0.85 4.18 7.70
N ILE A 36 2.09 3.91 7.39
CA ILE A 36 3.05 4.90 6.91
C ILE A 36 3.40 4.59 5.47
N MET A 37 3.11 5.53 4.59
CA MET A 37 3.45 5.43 3.17
C MET A 37 4.67 6.29 2.87
N LEU A 38 5.64 5.69 2.19
CA LEU A 38 6.87 6.35 1.77
C LEU A 38 6.84 6.53 0.26
N LEU A 39 6.95 7.79 -0.16
CA LEU A 39 6.87 8.21 -1.55
C LEU A 39 8.17 8.87 -1.99
N LYS A 40 8.65 8.53 -3.18
CA LYS A 40 9.81 9.17 -3.79
C LYS A 40 9.46 10.61 -4.20
N ARG A 41 10.44 11.49 -4.21
CA ARG A 41 10.31 12.86 -4.71
C ARG A 41 9.69 12.90 -6.11
N HIS A 42 10.17 12.02 -7.01
CA HIS A 42 9.67 11.96 -8.39
C HIS A 42 8.17 11.61 -8.45
N ASP A 43 7.71 10.67 -7.61
CA ASP A 43 6.31 10.24 -7.58
C ASP A 43 5.40 11.36 -7.06
N VAL A 44 5.85 12.06 -6.01
CA VAL A 44 5.15 13.22 -5.46
C VAL A 44 5.03 14.32 -6.52
N LYS A 45 6.12 14.63 -7.22
CA LYS A 45 6.11 15.60 -8.32
C LYS A 45 5.08 15.23 -9.37
N THR A 46 5.11 13.98 -9.86
CA THR A 46 4.18 13.50 -10.89
C THR A 46 2.72 13.57 -10.44
N ILE A 47 2.42 13.21 -9.18
CA ILE A 47 1.08 13.33 -8.61
C ILE A 47 0.63 14.81 -8.62
N VAL A 48 1.51 15.71 -8.20
CA VAL A 48 1.22 17.15 -8.16
C VAL A 48 1.00 17.70 -9.58
N GLU A 49 1.81 17.33 -10.56
CA GLU A 49 1.65 17.70 -11.96
C GLU A 49 0.29 17.28 -12.51
N ILE A 50 -0.16 16.07 -12.21
CA ILE A 50 -1.48 15.57 -12.60
C ILE A 50 -2.59 16.40 -11.97
N LEU A 51 -2.49 16.70 -10.67
CA LEU A 51 -3.50 17.47 -9.95
C LEU A 51 -3.59 18.91 -10.43
N MET A 52 -2.45 19.52 -10.72
CA MET A 52 -2.38 20.92 -11.15
C MET A 52 -2.59 21.08 -12.66
N GLY A 53 -2.50 19.99 -13.44
CA GLY A 53 -2.62 20.01 -14.89
C GLY A 53 -1.48 20.78 -15.57
N THR A 54 -0.30 20.82 -14.95
CA THR A 54 0.88 21.53 -15.45
C THR A 54 2.15 20.72 -15.19
N GLU A 55 3.09 20.78 -16.10
CA GLU A 55 4.41 20.21 -15.92
C GLU A 55 5.27 21.13 -15.03
N ILE A 56 6.06 20.55 -14.15
CA ILE A 56 6.98 21.22 -13.24
C ILE A 56 8.38 20.67 -13.53
N SER A 57 9.38 21.53 -13.74
CA SER A 57 10.76 21.04 -13.91
C SER A 57 11.30 20.45 -12.59
N ASP A 58 12.27 19.54 -12.67
CA ASP A 58 12.89 18.96 -11.48
C ASP A 58 13.58 19.99 -10.58
N GLU A 59 14.04 21.08 -11.19
CA GLU A 59 14.72 22.19 -10.53
C GLU A 59 13.73 23.09 -9.77
N GLU A 60 12.50 23.23 -10.27
CA GLU A 60 11.45 24.06 -9.68
C GLU A 60 10.58 23.31 -8.67
N PHE A 61 10.61 21.98 -8.69
CA PHE A 61 9.81 21.19 -7.77
C PHE A 61 10.42 21.21 -6.37
N GLU A 62 9.65 21.68 -5.41
CA GLU A 62 10.00 21.69 -3.98
C GLU A 62 8.88 21.07 -3.12
N PHE A 63 9.28 20.42 -2.05
CA PHE A 63 8.35 20.03 -0.98
C PHE A 63 7.96 21.26 -0.17
N ASN A 64 6.93 21.94 -0.60
CA ASN A 64 6.31 23.07 0.09
C ASN A 64 4.91 22.70 0.59
N ASP A 65 4.30 23.56 1.39
CA ASP A 65 2.98 23.33 1.98
C ASP A 65 1.90 22.99 0.93
N LEU A 66 1.99 23.58 -0.25
CA LEU A 66 1.03 23.33 -1.33
C LEU A 66 1.18 21.93 -1.92
N THR A 67 2.41 21.54 -2.28
CA THR A 67 2.71 20.23 -2.87
C THR A 67 2.44 19.11 -1.86
N ILE A 68 2.81 19.31 -0.60
CA ILE A 68 2.56 18.37 0.49
C ILE A 68 1.04 18.22 0.73
N SER A 69 0.30 19.32 0.82
CA SER A 69 -1.14 19.28 1.02
C SER A 69 -1.87 18.57 -0.12
N ALA A 70 -1.43 18.79 -1.36
CA ALA A 70 -2.00 18.12 -2.53
C ALA A 70 -1.82 16.60 -2.46
N VAL A 71 -0.63 16.13 -2.11
CA VAL A 71 -0.36 14.70 -1.97
C VAL A 71 -1.10 14.10 -0.77
N CYS A 72 -1.15 14.79 0.36
CA CYS A 72 -1.93 14.35 1.52
C CYS A 72 -3.42 14.18 1.18
N GLU A 73 -3.99 15.07 0.35
CA GLU A 73 -5.38 14.92 -0.09
C GLU A 73 -5.60 13.68 -0.95
N VAL A 74 -4.68 13.38 -1.88
CA VAL A 74 -4.75 12.14 -2.68
C VAL A 74 -4.65 10.90 -1.79
N MET A 75 -3.71 10.91 -0.84
CA MET A 75 -3.54 9.81 0.10
C MET A 75 -4.76 9.65 1.01
N ASN A 76 -5.37 10.75 1.43
CA ASN A 76 -6.61 10.73 2.21
C ASN A 76 -7.76 10.07 1.44
N GLN A 77 -7.94 10.42 0.17
CA GLN A 77 -8.97 9.81 -0.68
C GLN A 77 -8.71 8.34 -0.92
N MET A 78 -7.47 7.96 -1.22
CA MET A 78 -7.06 6.57 -1.43
C MET A 78 -7.27 5.73 -0.17
N MET A 79 -6.84 6.20 0.98
CA MET A 79 -6.98 5.48 2.24
C MET A 79 -8.41 5.50 2.78
N GLY A 80 -9.19 6.54 2.47
CA GLY A 80 -10.62 6.58 2.73
C GLY A 80 -11.38 5.49 1.99
N ALA A 81 -11.06 5.30 0.71
CA ALA A 81 -11.60 4.19 -0.07
C ALA A 81 -11.16 2.82 0.48
N ALA A 82 -9.89 2.68 0.86
CA ALA A 82 -9.37 1.47 1.46
C ALA A 82 -10.05 1.15 2.80
N SER A 83 -10.27 2.14 3.67
CA SER A 83 -10.93 1.95 4.97
C SER A 83 -12.39 1.58 4.81
N THR A 84 -13.07 2.07 3.78
CA THR A 84 -14.43 1.64 3.42
C THR A 84 -14.45 0.17 3.02
N ALA A 85 -13.55 -0.24 2.13
CA ALA A 85 -13.43 -1.64 1.73
C ALA A 85 -13.07 -2.55 2.90
N LEU A 86 -12.18 -2.11 3.81
CA LEU A 86 -11.86 -2.83 5.04
C LEU A 86 -13.06 -2.93 5.97
N SER A 87 -13.88 -1.88 6.08
CA SER A 87 -15.10 -1.91 6.90
C SER A 87 -16.09 -2.96 6.42
N ASP A 88 -16.31 -3.01 5.11
CA ASP A 88 -17.20 -3.99 4.48
C ASP A 88 -16.67 -5.41 4.69
N PHE A 89 -15.34 -5.57 4.52
CA PHE A 89 -14.68 -6.87 4.63
C PHE A 89 -14.64 -7.38 6.08
N LEU A 90 -14.29 -6.53 7.04
CA LEU A 90 -14.18 -6.88 8.46
C LEU A 90 -15.56 -6.91 9.19
N GLY A 91 -16.63 -6.45 8.53
CA GLY A 91 -17.96 -6.33 9.14
C GLY A 91 -18.02 -5.37 10.32
N ARG A 92 -17.09 -4.41 10.39
CA ARG A 92 -17.01 -3.38 11.43
C ARG A 92 -16.55 -2.06 10.85
N SER A 93 -16.96 -0.94 11.45
CA SER A 93 -16.54 0.38 10.97
C SER A 93 -15.06 0.60 11.19
N VAL A 94 -14.34 0.85 10.11
CA VAL A 94 -12.91 1.24 10.12
C VAL A 94 -12.81 2.70 9.72
N ASN A 95 -12.23 3.53 10.58
CA ASN A 95 -12.02 4.95 10.30
C ASN A 95 -10.54 5.31 10.45
N ILE A 96 -10.13 6.32 9.68
CA ILE A 96 -8.77 6.83 9.65
C ILE A 96 -8.71 8.29 10.08
N SER A 97 -7.52 8.71 10.55
CA SER A 97 -7.19 10.12 10.79
C SER A 97 -6.94 10.85 9.46
N THR A 98 -6.87 12.17 9.53
CA THR A 98 -6.26 12.95 8.45
C THR A 98 -4.79 12.57 8.29
N PRO A 99 -4.29 12.45 7.05
CA PRO A 99 -2.88 12.21 6.78
C PRO A 99 -1.97 13.28 7.39
N GLN A 100 -0.85 12.85 7.93
CA GLN A 100 0.22 13.73 8.41
C GLN A 100 1.50 13.43 7.63
N SER A 101 2.07 14.44 7.01
CA SER A 101 3.32 14.32 6.28
C SER A 101 4.51 14.64 7.16
N PHE A 102 5.63 14.00 6.88
CA PHE A 102 6.93 14.27 7.49
C PHE A 102 8.05 13.98 6.49
N THR A 103 9.20 14.62 6.67
CA THR A 103 10.40 14.32 5.90
C THR A 103 11.19 13.21 6.61
N LEU A 104 11.78 12.33 5.83
CA LEU A 104 12.65 11.28 6.34
C LEU A 104 14.11 11.73 6.26
N ASP A 105 14.54 12.49 7.25
CA ASP A 105 15.91 12.99 7.34
C ASP A 105 16.80 12.07 8.21
N ASP A 106 16.19 11.28 9.11
CA ASP A 106 16.87 10.40 10.05
C ASP A 106 15.98 9.17 10.36
N LEU A 107 16.47 7.98 10.00
CA LEU A 107 15.76 6.73 10.28
C LEU A 107 15.64 6.41 11.77
N ASP A 108 16.64 6.77 12.58
CA ASP A 108 16.59 6.57 14.03
C ASP A 108 15.51 7.46 14.67
N GLN A 109 15.30 8.66 14.13
CA GLN A 109 14.21 9.52 14.56
C GLN A 109 12.87 8.94 14.15
N PHE A 110 12.75 8.47 12.90
CA PHE A 110 11.56 7.80 12.38
C PHE A 110 11.14 6.60 13.24
N GLU A 111 12.11 5.74 13.61
CA GLU A 111 11.86 4.61 14.51
C GLU A 111 11.31 5.07 15.87
N ARG A 112 11.99 6.03 16.51
CA ARG A 112 11.58 6.53 17.83
C ARG A 112 10.20 7.18 17.83
N GLU A 113 9.83 7.87 16.76
CA GLU A 113 8.57 8.61 16.71
C GLU A 113 7.37 7.71 16.40
N HIS A 114 7.57 6.68 15.57
CA HIS A 114 6.47 5.88 15.04
C HIS A 114 6.40 4.44 15.58
N PHE A 115 7.53 3.88 16.04
CA PHE A 115 7.63 2.47 16.42
C PHE A 115 8.29 2.22 17.78
N GLN A 116 8.45 3.23 18.63
CA GLN A 116 9.17 3.12 19.92
C GLN A 116 8.59 2.07 20.89
N TYR A 117 7.35 1.64 20.71
CA TYR A 117 6.66 0.68 21.55
C TYR A 117 6.46 -0.68 20.90
N ASP A 118 6.95 -0.82 19.68
CA ASP A 118 6.84 -2.07 18.94
C ASP A 118 7.96 -3.05 19.28
N SER A 119 7.83 -4.28 18.81
CA SER A 119 8.77 -5.38 19.01
C SER A 119 10.14 -5.17 18.33
N GLY A 120 10.41 -3.99 17.78
CA GLY A 120 11.57 -3.73 16.93
C GLY A 120 11.45 -4.33 15.53
N MET A 121 10.30 -4.90 15.19
CA MET A 121 10.01 -5.46 13.88
C MET A 121 8.93 -4.64 13.19
N VAL A 122 9.08 -4.43 11.89
CA VAL A 122 8.09 -3.75 11.05
C VAL A 122 7.71 -4.62 9.85
N VAL A 123 6.48 -4.46 9.40
CA VAL A 123 6.01 -5.05 8.15
C VAL A 123 6.20 -4.02 7.05
N VAL A 124 6.95 -4.39 6.05
CA VAL A 124 7.21 -3.56 4.86
C VAL A 124 6.49 -4.18 3.68
N ALA A 125 5.53 -3.46 3.14
CA ALA A 125 4.79 -3.87 1.96
C ALA A 125 5.10 -2.92 0.79
N LYS A 126 5.56 -3.49 -0.32
CA LYS A 126 5.87 -2.76 -1.54
C LYS A 126 4.78 -2.96 -2.56
N PHE A 127 4.29 -1.85 -3.09
CA PHE A 127 3.21 -1.84 -4.07
C PHE A 127 3.65 -1.12 -5.34
N MET A 128 3.16 -1.60 -6.47
CA MET A 128 3.29 -0.87 -7.73
C MET A 128 2.16 0.14 -7.86
N LEU A 129 2.50 1.42 -7.82
CA LEU A 129 1.62 2.51 -8.21
C LEU A 129 1.68 2.65 -9.74
N SER A 130 0.55 2.54 -10.40
CA SER A 130 0.46 2.72 -11.84
C SER A 130 -0.67 3.69 -12.15
N ILE A 131 -0.31 4.84 -12.70
CA ILE A 131 -1.25 5.79 -13.29
C ILE A 131 -1.09 5.66 -14.80
N GLU A 132 -2.17 5.36 -15.48
CA GLU A 132 -2.19 4.94 -16.88
C GLU A 132 -1.41 5.91 -17.78
N ASN A 133 -0.36 5.40 -18.44
CA ASN A 133 0.55 6.12 -19.34
C ASN A 133 1.35 7.30 -18.73
N VAL A 134 1.29 7.52 -17.41
CA VAL A 134 1.93 8.67 -16.75
C VAL A 134 2.97 8.23 -15.71
N LEU A 135 2.59 7.35 -14.79
CA LEU A 135 3.45 6.92 -13.70
C LEU A 135 3.41 5.41 -13.52
N LYS A 136 4.58 4.81 -13.40
CA LYS A 136 4.72 3.44 -12.90
C LYS A 136 5.87 3.42 -11.91
N SER A 137 5.54 3.36 -10.64
CA SER A 137 6.52 3.43 -9.56
C SER A 137 6.19 2.44 -8.45
N GLU A 138 7.19 2.12 -7.65
CA GLU A 138 7.04 1.35 -6.43
C GLU A 138 6.96 2.29 -5.23
N PHE A 139 5.91 2.19 -4.44
CA PHE A 139 5.84 2.84 -3.15
C PHE A 139 5.87 1.82 -2.02
N VAL A 140 6.35 2.25 -0.88
CA VAL A 140 6.55 1.42 0.29
C VAL A 140 5.56 1.83 1.38
N ASN A 141 4.96 0.82 1.97
CA ASN A 141 4.10 0.95 3.13
C ASN A 141 4.76 0.25 4.32
N VAL A 142 4.88 0.95 5.42
CA VAL A 142 5.43 0.44 6.67
C VAL A 142 4.37 0.47 7.75
N MET A 143 4.22 -0.62 8.47
CA MET A 143 3.26 -0.73 9.57
C MET A 143 3.80 -1.64 10.68
N SER A 144 3.21 -1.55 11.87
CA SER A 144 3.52 -2.45 12.96
C SER A 144 3.11 -3.89 12.65
N VAL A 145 3.80 -4.84 13.28
CA VAL A 145 3.45 -6.27 13.15
C VAL A 145 2.04 -6.53 13.71
N ASP A 146 1.64 -5.83 14.76
CA ASP A 146 0.34 -6.01 15.38
C ASP A 146 -0.79 -5.54 14.47
N LEU A 147 -0.65 -4.39 13.81
CA LEU A 147 -1.60 -3.94 12.79
C LEU A 147 -1.70 -4.93 11.62
N ALA A 148 -0.56 -5.42 11.13
CA ALA A 148 -0.54 -6.39 10.06
C ALA A 148 -1.23 -7.71 10.45
N ARG A 149 -1.04 -8.19 11.69
CA ARG A 149 -1.73 -9.37 12.21
C ARG A 149 -3.24 -9.15 12.31
N GLU A 150 -3.66 -7.98 12.79
CA GLU A 150 -5.08 -7.66 12.90
C GLU A 150 -5.76 -7.61 11.52
N LEU A 151 -5.08 -7.04 10.53
CA LEU A 151 -5.53 -7.06 9.14
C LEU A 151 -5.68 -8.49 8.61
N ILE A 152 -4.66 -9.35 8.79
CA ILE A 152 -4.65 -10.74 8.30
C ILE A 152 -5.71 -11.58 9.02
N ALA A 153 -5.87 -11.41 10.34
CA ALA A 153 -6.89 -12.11 11.12
C ALA A 153 -8.31 -11.80 10.61
N GLY A 154 -8.53 -10.57 10.17
CA GLY A 154 -9.78 -10.17 9.52
C GLY A 154 -10.08 -10.94 8.24
N PHE A 155 -9.06 -11.43 7.53
CA PHE A 155 -9.21 -12.29 6.35
C PHE A 155 -9.50 -13.78 6.69
N GLY A 156 -9.73 -14.11 7.96
CA GLY A 156 -10.01 -15.48 8.38
C GLY A 156 -8.80 -16.42 8.29
N VAL A 157 -7.60 -15.85 8.15
CA VAL A 157 -6.35 -16.62 8.18
C VAL A 157 -5.96 -16.83 9.65
N ASP A 158 -5.98 -18.09 10.09
CA ASP A 158 -5.51 -18.45 11.42
C ASP A 158 -3.99 -18.42 11.46
N LEU A 159 -3.41 -17.49 12.23
CA LEU A 159 -1.97 -17.31 12.37
C LEU A 159 -1.35 -18.23 13.44
N SER A 160 -2.11 -19.14 14.02
CA SER A 160 -1.66 -20.02 15.10
C SER A 160 -0.63 -21.10 14.68
N ASP A 161 -0.44 -21.33 13.38
CA ASP A 161 0.43 -22.38 12.82
C ASP A 161 1.67 -21.86 12.05
N GLY A 162 2.18 -20.67 12.35
CA GLY A 162 3.23 -20.02 11.56
C GLY A 162 4.57 -19.79 12.26
N GLU A 163 5.17 -20.80 12.90
CA GLU A 163 6.63 -20.82 13.05
C GLU A 163 7.28 -21.33 11.75
N GLY A 164 7.80 -20.39 10.98
CA GLY A 164 8.89 -20.61 10.03
C GLY A 164 8.73 -21.67 8.97
N LYS A 165 8.12 -21.31 7.82
CA LYS A 165 8.56 -21.83 6.51
C LYS A 165 8.18 -20.85 5.42
N GLY A 166 9.20 -20.32 4.73
CA GLY A 166 9.02 -19.52 3.53
C GLY A 166 8.17 -20.27 2.51
N ALA A 167 7.00 -19.75 2.21
CA ALA A 167 6.13 -20.33 1.20
C ALA A 167 6.61 -19.86 -0.19
N LYS A 168 7.33 -20.76 -0.87
CA LYS A 168 7.30 -20.82 -2.32
C LYS A 168 5.97 -21.46 -2.69
N SER A 169 5.13 -20.74 -3.36
CA SER A 169 4.04 -21.32 -4.13
C SER A 169 3.98 -20.64 -5.50
N GLU A 170 4.75 -21.22 -6.41
CA GLU A 170 4.42 -21.22 -7.82
C GLU A 170 3.29 -22.24 -7.98
N GLU A 171 2.09 -21.82 -8.19
CA GLU A 171 1.02 -22.69 -8.69
C GLU A 171 0.59 -22.17 -10.06
N GLU A 172 1.18 -22.82 -11.06
CA GLU A 172 0.80 -22.70 -12.47
C GLU A 172 -0.63 -23.19 -12.63
N VAL A 173 -1.59 -22.28 -12.87
CA VAL A 173 -2.92 -22.66 -13.33
C VAL A 173 -2.85 -22.96 -14.82
N LYS A 174 -2.83 -24.23 -15.18
CA LYS A 174 -3.05 -24.69 -16.55
C LYS A 174 -4.52 -24.46 -16.94
N PRO A 175 -4.79 -23.89 -18.11
CA PRO A 175 -6.16 -23.87 -18.61
C PRO A 175 -6.57 -25.25 -19.15
N GLU A 176 -7.66 -25.78 -18.65
CA GLU A 176 -8.30 -26.97 -19.22
C GLU A 176 -8.95 -26.63 -20.58
N PRO A 177 -8.87 -27.53 -21.56
CA PRO A 177 -9.54 -27.34 -22.85
C PRO A 177 -11.03 -27.69 -22.75
N SER A 178 -11.89 -26.76 -23.05
CA SER A 178 -13.32 -26.99 -23.19
C SER A 178 -13.61 -27.78 -24.48
N THR A 179 -13.92 -29.06 -24.32
CA THR A 179 -14.57 -29.86 -25.35
C THR A 179 -16.07 -29.84 -25.10
N GLY A 180 -16.83 -29.35 -26.05
CA GLY A 180 -18.28 -29.40 -26.00
C GLY A 180 -18.91 -28.84 -27.26
N GLY A 181 -18.67 -29.49 -28.40
CA GLY A 181 -19.43 -29.21 -29.62
C GLY A 181 -20.83 -29.81 -29.51
N ALA A 182 -21.82 -28.94 -29.50
CA ALA A 182 -23.21 -29.36 -29.79
C ALA A 182 -23.51 -29.08 -31.25
N LYS A 183 -23.66 -30.15 -32.03
CA LYS A 183 -24.23 -30.11 -33.36
C LYS A 183 -25.72 -29.79 -33.28
N LEU A 184 -26.13 -28.72 -33.93
CA LEU A 184 -27.53 -28.52 -34.30
C LEU A 184 -27.74 -29.18 -35.63
N SER A 185 -28.59 -30.20 -35.66
CA SER A 185 -29.14 -30.81 -36.83
C SER A 185 -30.25 -29.94 -37.41
N GLN A 186 -30.14 -29.67 -38.70
CA GLN A 186 -31.25 -29.18 -39.57
C GLN A 186 -32.19 -30.34 -39.84
N GLU A 187 -33.45 -30.11 -39.71
CA GLU A 187 -34.66 -30.69 -40.30
C GLU A 187 -35.84 -30.13 -39.48
N GLU A 188 -36.91 -29.61 -39.95
CA GLU A 188 -37.67 -29.79 -41.19
C GLU A 188 -38.48 -28.54 -41.49
N ILE A 189 -38.71 -28.37 -42.78
CA ILE A 189 -39.62 -27.45 -43.44
C ILE A 189 -40.97 -28.12 -43.54
N GLU A 190 -42.05 -27.48 -43.23
CA GLU A 190 -43.32 -27.36 -44.00
C GLU A 190 -44.18 -26.23 -43.46
#